data_d5bdb3332867d0de5848a513c75c10fd
#
_entry.id   d5bdb3332867d0de5848a513c75c10fd
#
_cell.length_a   1.000
_cell.length_b   1.000
_cell.length_c   1.000
_cell.angle_alpha   90.00
_cell.angle_beta   90.00
_cell.angle_gamma   90.00
#
_symmetry.space_group_name_H-M   'P 1'
#
loop_
_entity.id
_entity.type
_entity.pdbx_description
1 polymer ?
#
loop_
_entity_poly.entity_id
_entity_poly.type
_entity_poly.pdbx_seq_one_letter_code
_entity_poly.pdbx_strand_id
1 'polypeptide(L)'
;MKPEPHPRRAIPVNAAVNLNVIAQAFKQPLEAAADRLANPARESDPDKLRSTVSGKTVLVTGASYGIGEATARKMAAAGATVLVVARSAERLEDLAAAINAGGGRAIAYPTDLADESAVGELTKQVTENHGPVDIVVSNAGKSLRRSLHHQYDRPHDFQRTIDINYLGPIWLLLGLVPAMREHGGGHIVNVSSVGVRVVPGPQWGAYQASKGAFDHWLRSVAPELHVDGVDVTSVYFALVRTRMIAPTPILGRLPGLSPDEAADAIAKAVIERPRTNEPPWVWPAELASVLLAGPADRAARLWHRRFFANSDTREEQR
;
A
#
# COMPACT_ATOMS: atom_id res chain seq x y z
N MET A 1 49.24 50.51 54.34
CA MET A 1 48.85 50.11 52.99
C MET A 1 48.03 48.85 53.10
N LYS A 2 46.72 48.90 53.03
CA LYS A 2 45.82 47.72 53.04
C LYS A 2 45.62 47.25 51.60
N PRO A 3 45.64 45.95 51.31
CA PRO A 3 45.39 45.45 49.95
C PRO A 3 43.89 45.51 49.64
N GLU A 4 43.57 45.99 48.42
CA GLU A 4 42.21 46.00 47.86
C GLU A 4 41.73 44.57 47.50
N PRO A 5 40.43 44.31 47.67
CA PRO A 5 39.88 43.01 47.32
C PRO A 5 39.62 42.90 45.80
N HIS A 6 40.17 41.86 45.17
CA HIS A 6 39.89 41.52 43.78
C HIS A 6 38.37 41.17 43.56
N PRO A 7 37.78 41.65 42.48
CA PRO A 7 36.39 41.31 42.16
C PRO A 7 36.28 39.85 41.73
N ARG A 8 35.46 39.07 42.43
CA ARG A 8 35.08 37.71 42.05
C ARG A 8 34.26 37.82 40.74
N ARG A 9 34.77 37.24 39.67
CA ARG A 9 34.00 37.03 38.45
C ARG A 9 32.82 36.05 38.77
N ALA A 10 31.61 36.52 38.69
CA ALA A 10 30.42 35.70 38.68
C ALA A 10 30.38 34.90 37.39
N ILE A 11 30.39 33.58 37.51
CA ILE A 11 30.10 32.66 36.42
C ILE A 11 28.60 32.79 36.09
N PRO A 12 28.18 33.11 34.86
CA PRO A 12 26.78 33.16 34.54
C PRO A 12 26.20 31.70 34.56
N VAL A 13 25.51 31.37 35.63
CA VAL A 13 24.66 30.21 35.67
C VAL A 13 23.36 30.57 34.91
N ASN A 14 23.39 30.45 33.60
CA ASN A 14 22.21 30.52 32.78
C ASN A 14 22.27 29.45 31.67
N ALA A 15 22.36 28.20 32.08
CA ALA A 15 21.91 27.07 31.26
C ALA A 15 20.55 26.65 31.79
N ALA A 16 19.51 27.45 31.53
CA ALA A 16 18.14 26.96 31.62
C ALA A 16 18.03 25.85 30.58
N VAL A 17 18.21 24.61 31.04
CA VAL A 17 18.01 23.42 30.22
C VAL A 17 16.57 23.48 29.71
N ASN A 18 16.43 23.72 28.42
CA ASN A 18 15.11 23.85 27.80
C ASN A 18 14.48 22.44 27.77
N LEU A 19 13.69 22.14 28.80
CA LEU A 19 13.01 20.84 28.97
C LEU A 19 12.19 20.45 27.73
N ASN A 20 11.71 21.43 26.96
CA ASN A 20 11.02 21.17 25.69
C ASN A 20 11.96 20.63 24.62
N VAL A 21 13.20 21.10 24.53
CA VAL A 21 14.22 20.58 23.59
C VAL A 21 14.60 19.16 23.97
N ILE A 22 14.78 18.88 25.24
CA ILE A 22 15.06 17.53 25.74
C ILE A 22 13.86 16.60 25.47
N ALA A 23 12.63 17.04 25.81
CA ALA A 23 11.43 16.27 25.54
C ALA A 23 11.24 15.97 24.03
N GLN A 24 11.51 16.92 23.15
CA GLN A 24 11.50 16.73 21.70
C GLN A 24 12.61 15.77 21.25
N ALA A 25 13.81 15.87 21.80
CA ALA A 25 14.95 15.00 21.45
C ALA A 25 14.67 13.51 21.77
N PHE A 26 13.88 13.21 22.79
CA PHE A 26 13.47 11.84 23.11
C PHE A 26 12.18 11.41 22.40
N LYS A 27 11.27 12.33 22.11
CA LYS A 27 9.98 12.04 21.47
C LYS A 27 10.16 11.60 20.02
N GLN A 28 10.98 12.31 19.23
CA GLN A 28 11.22 12.00 17.83
C GLN A 28 11.78 10.60 17.58
N PRO A 29 12.84 10.12 18.26
CA PRO A 29 13.34 8.76 18.05
C PRO A 29 12.36 7.67 18.50
N LEU A 30 11.52 7.94 19.51
CA LEU A 30 10.48 7.01 19.95
C LEU A 30 9.36 6.89 18.93
N GLU A 31 8.90 8.02 18.37
CA GLU A 31 7.92 8.07 17.30
C GLU A 31 8.44 7.40 16.02
N ALA A 32 9.70 7.65 15.66
CA ALA A 32 10.35 7.00 14.52
C ALA A 32 10.51 5.49 14.72
N ALA A 33 10.82 5.03 15.92
CA ALA A 33 10.88 3.60 16.24
C ALA A 33 9.50 2.95 16.20
N ALA A 34 8.48 3.60 16.76
CA ALA A 34 7.10 3.14 16.72
C ALA A 34 6.58 3.07 15.27
N ASP A 35 6.91 4.07 14.46
CA ASP A 35 6.56 4.11 13.03
C ASP A 35 7.23 2.97 12.24
N ARG A 36 8.53 2.72 12.45
CA ARG A 36 9.25 1.59 11.83
C ARG A 36 8.70 0.22 12.23
N LEU A 37 8.19 0.11 13.45
CA LEU A 37 7.54 -1.11 13.92
C LEU A 37 6.13 -1.26 13.33
N ALA A 38 5.40 -0.18 13.18
CA ALA A 38 4.01 -0.19 12.73
C ALA A 38 3.84 -0.37 11.21
N ASN A 39 4.83 0.02 10.42
CA ASN A 39 4.71 0.20 8.97
C ASN A 39 5.81 -0.54 8.19
N PRO A 40 5.57 -0.87 6.90
CA PRO A 40 6.62 -1.38 6.01
C PRO A 40 7.76 -0.38 5.86
N ALA A 41 8.95 -0.88 5.56
CA ALA A 41 10.13 -0.05 5.34
C ALA A 41 9.94 0.85 4.11
N ARG A 42 10.49 2.08 4.18
CA ARG A 42 10.34 3.14 3.16
C ARG A 42 11.69 3.58 2.62
N GLU A 43 11.70 4.06 1.37
CA GLU A 43 12.83 4.74 0.77
C GLU A 43 12.34 6.05 0.15
N SER A 44 12.88 7.15 0.62
CA SER A 44 12.52 8.49 0.18
C SER A 44 13.60 9.19 -0.66
N ASP A 45 14.78 8.53 -0.82
CA ASP A 45 15.87 9.06 -1.63
C ASP A 45 15.49 9.05 -3.13
N PRO A 46 15.32 10.23 -3.77
CA PRO A 46 14.89 10.31 -5.15
C PRO A 46 15.95 9.80 -6.13
N ASP A 47 17.23 9.88 -5.79
CA ASP A 47 18.31 9.49 -6.70
C ASP A 47 18.42 7.95 -6.80
N LYS A 48 18.19 7.23 -5.72
CA LYS A 48 18.09 5.76 -5.75
C LYS A 48 16.93 5.30 -6.61
N LEU A 49 15.75 5.93 -6.46
CA LEU A 49 14.60 5.59 -7.27
C LEU A 49 14.86 5.93 -8.75
N ARG A 50 15.42 7.11 -9.02
CA ARG A 50 15.78 7.56 -10.39
C ARG A 50 16.74 6.58 -11.05
N SER A 51 17.80 6.16 -10.38
CA SER A 51 18.76 5.19 -10.93
C SER A 51 18.11 3.84 -11.26
N THR A 52 16.98 3.51 -10.60
CA THR A 52 16.27 2.26 -10.79
C THR A 52 15.22 2.33 -11.90
N VAL A 53 14.47 3.45 -12.02
CA VAL A 53 13.29 3.53 -12.90
C VAL A 53 13.42 4.50 -14.07
N SER A 54 14.47 5.30 -14.14
CA SER A 54 14.64 6.24 -15.26
C SER A 54 14.68 5.52 -16.60
N GLY A 55 13.86 5.98 -17.55
CA GLY A 55 13.70 5.39 -18.88
C GLY A 55 12.86 4.12 -18.92
N LYS A 56 12.37 3.60 -17.78
CA LYS A 56 11.52 2.41 -17.72
C LYS A 56 10.04 2.73 -17.89
N THR A 57 9.29 1.75 -18.35
CA THR A 57 7.82 1.79 -18.42
C THR A 57 7.23 1.17 -17.17
N VAL A 58 6.46 1.97 -16.41
CA VAL A 58 5.82 1.56 -15.14
C VAL A 58 4.31 1.66 -15.28
N LEU A 59 3.60 0.54 -15.14
CA LEU A 59 2.14 0.51 -15.14
C LEU A 59 1.63 0.53 -13.70
N VAL A 60 0.75 1.50 -13.37
CA VAL A 60 0.17 1.65 -12.02
C VAL A 60 -1.33 1.53 -12.09
N THR A 61 -1.91 0.50 -11.46
CA THR A 61 -3.36 0.33 -11.38
C THR A 61 -3.95 1.05 -10.16
N GLY A 62 -5.22 1.50 -10.29
CA GLY A 62 -5.88 2.27 -9.23
C GLY A 62 -5.25 3.65 -9.04
N ALA A 63 -4.72 4.25 -10.10
CA ALA A 63 -3.95 5.48 -10.06
C ALA A 63 -4.79 6.76 -9.87
N SER A 64 -6.12 6.69 -9.90
CA SER A 64 -6.99 7.87 -9.80
C SER A 64 -6.99 8.55 -8.43
N TYR A 65 -6.53 7.87 -7.37
CA TYR A 65 -6.49 8.39 -5.99
C TYR A 65 -5.47 7.68 -5.10
N GLY A 66 -5.08 8.36 -4.03
CA GLY A 66 -4.38 7.78 -2.88
C GLY A 66 -3.05 7.14 -3.23
N ILE A 67 -2.84 5.87 -2.85
CA ILE A 67 -1.55 5.18 -3.02
C ILE A 67 -1.13 5.15 -4.50
N GLY A 68 -2.05 4.79 -5.40
CA GLY A 68 -1.75 4.68 -6.83
C GLY A 68 -1.38 6.02 -7.45
N GLU A 69 -2.10 7.11 -7.13
CA GLU A 69 -1.78 8.45 -7.58
C GLU A 69 -0.40 8.91 -7.07
N ALA A 70 -0.15 8.77 -5.76
CA ALA A 70 1.13 9.15 -5.15
C ALA A 70 2.30 8.34 -5.75
N THR A 71 2.09 7.05 -5.99
CA THR A 71 3.09 6.18 -6.65
C THR A 71 3.35 6.64 -8.08
N ALA A 72 2.30 6.91 -8.87
CA ALA A 72 2.45 7.38 -10.24
C ALA A 72 3.27 8.68 -10.32
N ARG A 73 2.94 9.66 -9.49
CA ARG A 73 3.69 10.94 -9.39
C ARG A 73 5.16 10.70 -9.02
N LYS A 74 5.43 9.84 -8.05
CA LYS A 74 6.78 9.53 -7.58
C LYS A 74 7.61 8.84 -8.65
N MET A 75 7.05 7.83 -9.36
CA MET A 75 7.74 7.14 -10.45
C MET A 75 8.03 8.06 -11.64
N ALA A 76 7.06 8.91 -12.01
CA ALA A 76 7.25 9.89 -13.09
C ALA A 76 8.31 10.94 -12.75
N ALA A 77 8.32 11.46 -11.52
CA ALA A 77 9.35 12.39 -11.04
C ALA A 77 10.75 11.78 -11.04
N ALA A 78 10.85 10.44 -10.92
CA ALA A 78 12.10 9.69 -11.03
C ALA A 78 12.48 9.34 -12.49
N GLY A 79 11.74 9.83 -13.50
CA GLY A 79 12.07 9.67 -14.91
C GLY A 79 11.50 8.43 -15.59
N ALA A 80 10.55 7.75 -14.97
CA ALA A 80 9.80 6.67 -15.61
C ALA A 80 8.72 7.21 -16.57
N THR A 81 8.37 6.44 -17.60
CA THR A 81 7.11 6.60 -18.33
C THR A 81 6.04 5.83 -17.57
N VAL A 82 5.03 6.53 -17.04
CA VAL A 82 4.02 5.92 -16.17
C VAL A 82 2.71 5.75 -16.92
N LEU A 83 2.23 4.50 -17.03
CA LEU A 83 0.94 4.14 -17.56
C LEU A 83 -0.05 4.09 -16.39
N VAL A 84 -0.95 5.08 -16.29
CA VAL A 84 -1.90 5.20 -15.19
C VAL A 84 -3.21 4.56 -15.57
N VAL A 85 -3.65 3.55 -14.79
CA VAL A 85 -4.84 2.73 -15.08
C VAL A 85 -5.87 2.87 -13.96
N ALA A 86 -7.08 3.28 -14.28
CA ALA A 86 -8.27 3.27 -13.43
C ALA A 86 -9.53 3.50 -14.27
N ARG A 87 -10.73 3.41 -13.67
CA ARG A 87 -12.00 3.58 -14.37
C ARG A 87 -12.34 5.02 -14.76
N SER A 88 -11.93 5.99 -13.95
CA SER A 88 -12.31 7.40 -14.16
C SER A 88 -11.37 8.05 -15.17
N ALA A 89 -11.83 8.21 -16.43
CA ALA A 89 -11.07 8.85 -17.50
C ALA A 89 -10.63 10.27 -17.10
N GLU A 90 -11.57 11.13 -16.70
CA GLU A 90 -11.32 12.51 -16.30
C GLU A 90 -10.17 12.62 -15.25
N ARG A 91 -10.23 11.77 -14.21
CA ARG A 91 -9.20 11.77 -13.15
C ARG A 91 -7.83 11.32 -13.62
N LEU A 92 -7.79 10.35 -14.53
CA LEU A 92 -6.52 9.89 -15.10
C LEU A 92 -5.92 10.91 -16.05
N GLU A 93 -6.76 11.57 -16.85
CA GLU A 93 -6.35 12.65 -17.74
C GLU A 93 -5.81 13.84 -16.97
N ASP A 94 -6.51 14.27 -15.90
CA ASP A 94 -6.03 15.31 -14.97
C ASP A 94 -4.69 14.94 -14.36
N LEU A 95 -4.54 13.70 -13.88
CA LEU A 95 -3.29 13.22 -13.29
C LEU A 95 -2.16 13.21 -14.31
N ALA A 96 -2.39 12.66 -15.50
CA ALA A 96 -1.40 12.60 -16.56
C ALA A 96 -1.00 14.02 -17.02
N ALA A 97 -1.97 14.92 -17.21
CA ALA A 97 -1.71 16.32 -17.55
C ALA A 97 -0.86 17.02 -16.47
N ALA A 98 -1.19 16.83 -15.19
CA ALA A 98 -0.43 17.41 -14.07
C ALA A 98 1.01 16.86 -13.99
N ILE A 99 1.21 15.55 -14.21
CA ILE A 99 2.54 14.93 -14.25
C ILE A 99 3.35 15.47 -15.44
N ASN A 100 2.74 15.54 -16.63
CA ASN A 100 3.39 16.00 -17.85
C ASN A 100 3.77 17.50 -17.78
N ALA A 101 2.89 18.32 -17.21
CA ALA A 101 3.17 19.73 -16.96
C ALA A 101 4.34 19.94 -15.96
N GLY A 102 4.53 18.99 -15.03
CA GLY A 102 5.64 18.97 -14.07
C GLY A 102 6.95 18.40 -14.64
N GLY A 103 7.03 18.11 -15.95
CA GLY A 103 8.22 17.57 -16.61
C GLY A 103 8.40 16.06 -16.50
N GLY A 104 7.43 15.32 -15.93
CA GLY A 104 7.36 13.86 -15.97
C GLY A 104 6.73 13.35 -17.26
N ARG A 105 6.48 12.02 -17.31
CA ARG A 105 5.77 11.41 -18.43
C ARG A 105 4.71 10.43 -17.92
N ALA A 106 3.44 10.71 -18.19
CA ALA A 106 2.33 9.83 -17.86
C ALA A 106 1.32 9.74 -19.01
N ILE A 107 0.74 8.55 -19.19
CA ILE A 107 -0.27 8.25 -20.19
C ILE A 107 -1.46 7.59 -19.48
N ALA A 108 -2.67 8.09 -19.74
CA ALA A 108 -3.91 7.60 -19.14
C ALA A 108 -4.50 6.44 -19.95
N TYR A 109 -4.87 5.36 -19.22
CA TYR A 109 -5.58 4.20 -19.73
C TYR A 109 -6.85 3.96 -18.91
N PRO A 110 -7.96 4.62 -19.26
CA PRO A 110 -9.25 4.41 -18.59
C PRO A 110 -9.74 2.97 -18.80
N THR A 111 -9.75 2.16 -17.74
CA THR A 111 -10.11 0.73 -17.83
C THR A 111 -10.79 0.27 -16.55
N ASP A 112 -11.90 -0.45 -16.66
CA ASP A 112 -12.47 -1.21 -15.53
C ASP A 112 -11.78 -2.57 -15.45
N LEU A 113 -10.96 -2.76 -14.43
CA LEU A 113 -10.26 -4.03 -14.20
C LEU A 113 -11.18 -5.18 -13.76
N ALA A 114 -12.45 -4.91 -13.50
CA ALA A 114 -13.45 -5.95 -13.27
C ALA A 114 -14.07 -6.49 -14.58
N ASP A 115 -13.69 -5.95 -15.72
CA ASP A 115 -14.12 -6.38 -17.06
C ASP A 115 -12.93 -7.05 -17.78
N GLU A 116 -13.03 -8.37 -17.98
CA GLU A 116 -11.99 -9.18 -18.64
C GLU A 116 -11.67 -8.68 -20.04
N SER A 117 -12.70 -8.33 -20.83
CA SER A 117 -12.53 -7.85 -22.21
C SER A 117 -11.79 -6.50 -22.24
N ALA A 118 -12.16 -5.58 -21.34
CA ALA A 118 -11.49 -4.29 -21.20
C ALA A 118 -10.02 -4.45 -20.78
N VAL A 119 -9.72 -5.39 -19.90
CA VAL A 119 -8.33 -5.70 -19.49
C VAL A 119 -7.54 -6.32 -20.65
N GLY A 120 -8.15 -7.22 -21.44
CA GLY A 120 -7.52 -7.78 -22.63
C GLY A 120 -7.16 -6.70 -23.66
N GLU A 121 -8.06 -5.77 -23.91
CA GLU A 121 -7.79 -4.64 -24.82
C GLU A 121 -6.71 -3.70 -24.26
N LEU A 122 -6.74 -3.41 -22.96
CA LEU A 122 -5.69 -2.63 -22.28
C LEU A 122 -4.31 -3.24 -22.50
N THR A 123 -4.14 -4.53 -22.21
CA THR A 123 -2.83 -5.19 -22.27
C THR A 123 -2.29 -5.23 -23.69
N LYS A 124 -3.18 -5.42 -24.68
CA LYS A 124 -2.86 -5.34 -26.11
C LYS A 124 -2.37 -3.94 -26.48
N GLN A 125 -3.16 -2.91 -26.18
CA GLN A 125 -2.78 -1.51 -26.48
C GLN A 125 -1.48 -1.09 -25.80
N VAL A 126 -1.27 -1.49 -24.54
CA VAL A 126 -0.04 -1.20 -23.82
C VAL A 126 1.16 -1.83 -24.51
N THR A 127 1.06 -3.09 -24.87
CA THR A 127 2.17 -3.82 -25.51
C THR A 127 2.45 -3.27 -26.92
N GLU A 128 1.43 -2.96 -27.69
CA GLU A 128 1.57 -2.38 -29.05
C GLU A 128 2.19 -0.96 -29.01
N ASN A 129 1.77 -0.11 -28.07
CA ASN A 129 2.18 1.30 -28.05
C ASN A 129 3.48 1.57 -27.28
N HIS A 130 3.81 0.72 -26.31
CA HIS A 130 4.94 0.95 -25.38
C HIS A 130 5.94 -0.22 -25.32
N GLY A 131 5.63 -1.33 -25.95
CA GLY A 131 6.40 -2.56 -25.76
C GLY A 131 6.14 -3.20 -24.39
N PRO A 132 7.09 -4.03 -23.92
CA PRO A 132 6.98 -4.68 -22.62
C PRO A 132 7.01 -3.67 -21.48
N VAL A 133 6.21 -3.93 -20.43
CA VAL A 133 6.20 -3.13 -19.20
C VAL A 133 7.32 -3.64 -18.29
N ASP A 134 8.20 -2.73 -17.83
CA ASP A 134 9.28 -3.11 -16.91
C ASP A 134 8.78 -3.37 -15.49
N ILE A 135 7.80 -2.58 -15.02
CA ILE A 135 7.31 -2.65 -13.66
C ILE A 135 5.78 -2.54 -13.65
N VAL A 136 5.10 -3.49 -13.02
CA VAL A 136 3.67 -3.46 -12.78
C VAL A 136 3.39 -3.22 -11.30
N VAL A 137 2.77 -2.09 -10.94
CA VAL A 137 2.28 -1.83 -9.59
C VAL A 137 0.78 -2.18 -9.54
N SER A 138 0.47 -3.39 -9.08
CA SER A 138 -0.89 -3.89 -8.89
C SER A 138 -1.47 -3.33 -7.58
N ASN A 139 -2.06 -2.13 -7.66
CA ASN A 139 -2.60 -1.40 -6.52
C ASN A 139 -4.12 -1.30 -6.53
N ALA A 140 -4.77 -1.40 -7.69
CA ALA A 140 -6.23 -1.33 -7.77
C ALA A 140 -6.89 -2.31 -6.80
N GLY A 141 -7.98 -1.88 -6.18
CA GLY A 141 -8.72 -2.74 -5.27
C GLY A 141 -9.89 -2.02 -4.65
N LYS A 142 -10.77 -2.80 -4.04
CA LYS A 142 -11.95 -2.33 -3.32
C LYS A 142 -11.98 -2.94 -1.93
N SER A 143 -12.07 -2.07 -0.93
CA SER A 143 -12.34 -2.47 0.45
C SER A 143 -13.85 -2.50 0.70
N LEU A 144 -14.30 -3.54 1.38
CA LEU A 144 -15.66 -3.66 1.85
C LEU A 144 -15.65 -4.14 3.30
N ARG A 145 -16.19 -3.32 4.20
CA ARG A 145 -16.43 -3.67 5.58
C ARG A 145 -17.94 -3.82 5.80
N ARG A 146 -18.39 -5.03 6.08
CA ARG A 146 -19.80 -5.35 6.32
C ARG A 146 -19.93 -6.60 7.18
N SER A 147 -20.83 -6.55 8.19
CA SER A 147 -21.22 -7.72 8.99
C SER A 147 -21.85 -8.79 8.10
N LEU A 148 -21.63 -10.07 8.42
CA LEU A 148 -22.27 -11.17 7.70
C LEU A 148 -23.79 -11.06 7.71
N HIS A 149 -24.39 -10.58 8.82
CA HIS A 149 -25.84 -10.39 8.94
C HIS A 149 -26.41 -9.38 7.91
N HIS A 150 -25.60 -8.43 7.46
CA HIS A 150 -25.98 -7.47 6.42
C HIS A 150 -25.52 -7.91 5.01
N GLN A 151 -25.17 -9.18 4.82
CA GLN A 151 -24.71 -9.71 3.52
C GLN A 151 -25.58 -10.84 2.96
N TYR A 152 -26.60 -11.31 3.70
CA TYR A 152 -27.41 -12.46 3.29
C TYR A 152 -28.10 -12.27 1.93
N ASP A 153 -28.55 -11.07 1.63
CA ASP A 153 -29.20 -10.67 0.37
C ASP A 153 -28.26 -9.93 -0.61
N ARG A 154 -26.94 -9.96 -0.34
CA ARG A 154 -25.94 -9.18 -1.08
C ARG A 154 -24.80 -10.01 -1.67
N PRO A 155 -25.08 -11.06 -2.45
CA PRO A 155 -24.04 -11.90 -3.08
C PRO A 155 -23.14 -11.07 -4.02
N HIS A 156 -23.66 -9.96 -4.59
CA HIS A 156 -22.90 -9.04 -5.42
C HIS A 156 -21.74 -8.35 -4.70
N ASP A 157 -21.74 -8.27 -3.36
CA ASP A 157 -20.61 -7.69 -2.62
C ASP A 157 -19.37 -8.62 -2.74
N PHE A 158 -19.58 -9.93 -2.76
CA PHE A 158 -18.51 -10.91 -2.96
C PHE A 158 -18.00 -10.87 -4.42
N GLN A 159 -18.93 -10.89 -5.38
CA GLN A 159 -18.58 -10.83 -6.80
C GLN A 159 -17.73 -9.60 -7.09
N ARG A 160 -18.20 -8.40 -6.70
CA ARG A 160 -17.49 -7.13 -6.93
C ARG A 160 -16.12 -7.06 -6.29
N THR A 161 -15.89 -7.73 -5.15
CA THR A 161 -14.56 -7.77 -4.53
C THR A 161 -13.65 -8.79 -5.19
N ILE A 162 -14.17 -9.94 -5.61
CA ILE A 162 -13.42 -10.95 -6.36
C ILE A 162 -12.99 -10.41 -7.71
N ASP A 163 -13.88 -9.78 -8.46
CA ASP A 163 -13.58 -9.27 -9.79
C ASP A 163 -12.39 -8.27 -9.75
N ILE A 164 -12.47 -7.27 -8.87
CA ILE A 164 -11.45 -6.20 -8.83
C ILE A 164 -10.19 -6.57 -8.04
N ASN A 165 -10.29 -7.40 -6.98
CA ASN A 165 -9.14 -7.68 -6.11
C ASN A 165 -8.40 -8.98 -6.49
N TYR A 166 -9.02 -9.87 -7.29
CA TYR A 166 -8.49 -11.17 -7.67
C TYR A 166 -8.43 -11.37 -9.17
N LEU A 167 -9.58 -11.41 -9.87
CA LEU A 167 -9.62 -11.72 -11.30
C LEU A 167 -8.96 -10.63 -12.15
N GLY A 168 -9.29 -9.38 -11.91
CA GLY A 168 -8.74 -8.26 -12.68
C GLY A 168 -7.20 -8.18 -12.69
N PRO A 169 -6.52 -8.25 -11.55
CA PRO A 169 -5.06 -8.29 -11.56
C PRO A 169 -4.49 -9.59 -12.17
N ILE A 170 -5.19 -10.72 -12.12
CA ILE A 170 -4.76 -11.94 -12.84
C ILE A 170 -4.84 -11.72 -14.33
N TRP A 171 -5.98 -11.29 -14.88
CA TRP A 171 -6.13 -11.01 -16.32
C TRP A 171 -5.07 -10.03 -16.83
N LEU A 172 -4.82 -8.97 -16.04
CA LEU A 172 -3.78 -8.00 -16.36
C LEU A 172 -2.39 -8.67 -16.47
N LEU A 173 -2.02 -9.49 -15.49
CA LEU A 173 -0.72 -10.15 -15.50
C LEU A 173 -0.62 -11.23 -16.59
N LEU A 174 -1.69 -11.98 -16.85
CA LEU A 174 -1.72 -12.95 -17.95
C LEU A 174 -1.49 -12.26 -19.31
N GLY A 175 -1.96 -11.02 -19.48
CA GLY A 175 -1.74 -10.26 -20.72
C GLY A 175 -0.38 -9.57 -20.83
N LEU A 176 0.26 -9.19 -19.71
CA LEU A 176 1.53 -8.45 -19.72
C LEU A 176 2.76 -9.34 -19.56
N VAL A 177 2.68 -10.40 -18.75
CA VAL A 177 3.83 -11.26 -18.41
C VAL A 177 4.49 -11.90 -19.64
N PRO A 178 3.79 -12.37 -20.70
CA PRO A 178 4.45 -12.92 -21.87
C PRO A 178 5.46 -11.97 -22.49
N ALA A 179 5.08 -10.70 -22.72
CA ALA A 179 6.00 -9.70 -23.26
C ALA A 179 7.14 -9.34 -22.30
N MET A 180 6.89 -9.34 -20.98
CA MET A 180 7.94 -9.14 -19.97
C MET A 180 8.99 -10.25 -20.03
N ARG A 181 8.59 -11.52 -20.13
CA ARG A 181 9.49 -12.67 -20.28
C ARG A 181 10.35 -12.57 -21.53
N GLU A 182 9.73 -12.30 -22.68
CA GLU A 182 10.41 -12.19 -23.96
C GLU A 182 11.45 -11.07 -23.97
N HIS A 183 11.23 -10.03 -23.16
CA HIS A 183 12.15 -8.88 -23.01
C HIS A 183 13.25 -9.10 -21.95
N GLY A 184 13.28 -10.25 -21.30
CA GLY A 184 14.31 -10.59 -20.31
C GLY A 184 13.93 -10.31 -18.87
N GLY A 185 12.64 -10.11 -18.58
CA GLY A 185 12.12 -10.02 -17.22
C GLY A 185 11.42 -8.70 -16.88
N GLY A 186 11.24 -8.48 -15.59
CA GLY A 186 10.54 -7.29 -15.06
C GLY A 186 10.32 -7.36 -13.57
N HIS A 187 9.38 -6.55 -13.07
CA HIS A 187 9.04 -6.56 -11.65
C HIS A 187 7.54 -6.34 -11.41
N ILE A 188 6.92 -7.20 -10.64
CA ILE A 188 5.52 -7.08 -10.20
C ILE A 188 5.50 -6.68 -8.73
N VAL A 189 4.93 -5.52 -8.42
CA VAL A 189 4.73 -5.04 -7.06
C VAL A 189 3.24 -5.14 -6.71
N ASN A 190 2.89 -6.06 -5.82
CA ASN A 190 1.53 -6.25 -5.31
C ASN A 190 1.29 -5.38 -4.08
N VAL A 191 0.35 -4.45 -4.16
CA VAL A 191 -0.12 -3.66 -3.02
C VAL A 191 -1.18 -4.45 -2.27
N SER A 192 -0.77 -5.06 -1.16
CA SER A 192 -1.57 -5.95 -0.33
C SER A 192 -1.88 -5.34 1.04
N SER A 193 -2.38 -6.14 1.96
CA SER A 193 -2.76 -5.73 3.32
C SER A 193 -2.26 -6.73 4.35
N VAL A 194 -1.86 -6.26 5.52
CA VAL A 194 -1.52 -7.14 6.65
C VAL A 194 -2.68 -8.08 7.01
N GLY A 195 -3.91 -7.69 6.70
CA GLY A 195 -5.10 -8.53 6.95
C GLY A 195 -5.14 -9.85 6.15
N VAL A 196 -4.30 -10.02 5.12
CA VAL A 196 -4.18 -11.32 4.40
C VAL A 196 -3.15 -12.25 5.03
N ARG A 197 -2.30 -11.74 5.93
CA ARG A 197 -1.22 -12.48 6.61
C ARG A 197 -1.59 -12.89 8.03
N VAL A 198 -2.34 -12.03 8.73
CA VAL A 198 -2.75 -12.26 10.12
C VAL A 198 -4.21 -12.70 10.20
N VAL A 199 -4.66 -13.12 11.40
CA VAL A 199 -6.05 -13.54 11.62
C VAL A 199 -7.03 -12.51 11.08
N PRO A 200 -7.97 -12.90 10.21
CA PRO A 200 -8.96 -12.01 9.64
C PRO A 200 -9.83 -11.35 10.72
N GLY A 201 -9.99 -10.03 10.62
CA GLY A 201 -10.91 -9.29 11.49
C GLY A 201 -12.37 -9.49 11.11
N PRO A 202 -13.31 -9.48 12.06
CA PRO A 202 -14.76 -9.50 11.76
C PRO A 202 -15.15 -8.37 10.81
N GLN A 203 -16.19 -8.62 10.00
CA GLN A 203 -16.77 -7.70 9.00
C GLN A 203 -15.92 -7.47 7.73
N TRP A 204 -14.72 -8.05 7.62
CA TRP A 204 -13.82 -7.90 6.46
C TRP A 204 -13.80 -9.12 5.53
N GLY A 205 -14.71 -10.08 5.70
CA GLY A 205 -14.67 -11.39 5.04
C GLY A 205 -14.51 -11.30 3.52
N ALA A 206 -15.38 -10.55 2.81
CA ALA A 206 -15.32 -10.40 1.36
C ALA A 206 -14.02 -9.74 0.88
N TYR A 207 -13.57 -8.70 1.57
CA TYR A 207 -12.32 -7.99 1.24
C TYR A 207 -11.08 -8.88 1.46
N GLN A 208 -10.94 -9.45 2.65
CA GLN A 208 -9.76 -10.24 2.99
C GLN A 208 -9.67 -11.53 2.19
N ALA A 209 -10.80 -12.19 1.93
CA ALA A 209 -10.85 -13.36 1.06
C ALA A 209 -10.38 -13.04 -0.37
N SER A 210 -10.90 -11.96 -0.96
CA SER A 210 -10.53 -11.56 -2.33
C SER A 210 -9.08 -11.09 -2.47
N LYS A 211 -8.57 -10.29 -1.53
CA LYS A 211 -7.15 -9.88 -1.50
C LYS A 211 -6.23 -11.05 -1.19
N GLY A 212 -6.64 -11.94 -0.25
CA GLY A 212 -5.89 -13.14 0.09
C GLY A 212 -5.80 -14.12 -1.07
N ALA A 213 -6.85 -14.27 -1.87
CA ALA A 213 -6.85 -15.11 -3.06
C ALA A 213 -5.77 -14.66 -4.06
N PHE A 214 -5.68 -13.36 -4.37
CA PHE A 214 -4.65 -12.84 -5.27
C PHE A 214 -3.24 -12.98 -4.67
N ASP A 215 -3.07 -12.63 -3.41
CA ASP A 215 -1.78 -12.76 -2.72
C ASP A 215 -1.29 -14.22 -2.72
N HIS A 216 -2.19 -15.18 -2.46
CA HIS A 216 -1.86 -16.60 -2.47
C HIS A 216 -1.51 -17.10 -3.88
N TRP A 217 -2.30 -16.73 -4.88
CA TRP A 217 -2.02 -17.07 -6.29
C TRP A 217 -0.66 -16.52 -6.72
N LEU A 218 -0.41 -15.23 -6.48
CA LEU A 218 0.84 -14.59 -6.87
C LEU A 218 2.07 -15.22 -6.19
N ARG A 219 1.95 -15.58 -4.91
CA ARG A 219 3.00 -16.33 -4.19
C ARG A 219 3.24 -17.72 -4.76
N SER A 220 2.21 -18.37 -5.30
CA SER A 220 2.33 -19.70 -5.91
C SER A 220 3.05 -19.64 -7.26
N VAL A 221 2.79 -18.62 -8.08
CA VAL A 221 3.41 -18.46 -9.40
C VAL A 221 4.73 -17.69 -9.36
N ALA A 222 5.07 -17.03 -8.26
CA ALA A 222 6.30 -16.25 -8.13
C ALA A 222 7.58 -17.05 -8.45
N PRO A 223 7.74 -18.33 -8.07
CA PRO A 223 8.92 -19.13 -8.48
C PRO A 223 9.01 -19.34 -9.98
N GLU A 224 7.87 -19.49 -10.69
CA GLU A 224 7.81 -19.64 -12.14
C GLU A 224 8.23 -18.33 -12.82
N LEU A 225 7.64 -17.21 -12.36
CA LEU A 225 7.97 -15.86 -12.82
C LEU A 225 9.46 -15.52 -12.63
N HIS A 226 10.03 -15.91 -11.49
CA HIS A 226 11.44 -15.65 -11.20
C HIS A 226 12.39 -16.37 -12.15
N VAL A 227 12.07 -17.60 -12.56
CA VAL A 227 12.84 -18.34 -13.60
C VAL A 227 12.83 -17.60 -14.94
N ASP A 228 11.75 -16.88 -15.22
CA ASP A 228 11.58 -16.05 -16.42
C ASP A 228 12.15 -14.61 -16.26
N GLY A 229 12.86 -14.33 -15.17
CA GLY A 229 13.44 -13.01 -14.88
C GLY A 229 12.44 -11.98 -14.34
N VAL A 230 11.21 -12.38 -14.00
CA VAL A 230 10.19 -11.48 -13.44
C VAL A 230 10.15 -11.60 -11.92
N ASP A 231 10.63 -10.58 -11.23
CA ASP A 231 10.60 -10.52 -9.78
C ASP A 231 9.18 -10.18 -9.25
N VAL A 232 8.89 -10.63 -8.04
CA VAL A 232 7.60 -10.36 -7.37
C VAL A 232 7.86 -9.85 -5.97
N THR A 233 7.29 -8.69 -5.64
CA THR A 233 7.28 -8.12 -4.29
C THR A 233 5.85 -7.87 -3.82
N SER A 234 5.44 -8.41 -2.67
CA SER A 234 4.20 -8.00 -2.00
C SER A 234 4.49 -6.98 -0.90
N VAL A 235 3.83 -5.81 -0.97
CA VAL A 235 3.90 -4.75 0.06
C VAL A 235 2.63 -4.83 0.92
N TYR A 236 2.77 -5.08 2.23
CA TYR A 236 1.64 -5.24 3.13
C TYR A 236 1.44 -4.01 4.01
N PHE A 237 0.38 -3.26 3.74
CA PHE A 237 0.02 -2.10 4.54
C PHE A 237 -0.96 -2.46 5.66
N ALA A 238 -0.76 -1.88 6.84
CA ALA A 238 -1.73 -1.94 7.93
C ALA A 238 -2.86 -0.93 7.70
N LEU A 239 -2.55 0.35 7.65
CA LEU A 239 -3.50 1.42 7.40
C LEU A 239 -2.85 2.54 6.58
N VAL A 240 -3.52 2.96 5.51
CA VAL A 240 -3.13 4.13 4.72
C VAL A 240 -4.32 5.09 4.65
N ARG A 241 -4.10 6.37 4.95
CA ARG A 241 -5.13 7.42 5.00
C ARG A 241 -5.55 7.82 3.59
N THR A 242 -6.46 7.03 3.01
CA THR A 242 -7.02 7.24 1.68
C THR A 242 -8.53 7.37 1.74
N ARG A 243 -9.17 7.73 0.63
CA ARG A 243 -10.64 7.74 0.51
C ARG A 243 -11.27 6.36 0.77
N MET A 244 -10.51 5.28 0.62
CA MET A 244 -10.97 3.91 0.84
C MET A 244 -11.40 3.67 2.30
N ILE A 245 -10.78 4.35 3.28
CA ILE A 245 -11.12 4.21 4.71
C ILE A 245 -12.22 5.18 5.15
N ALA A 246 -12.60 6.17 4.34
CA ALA A 246 -13.59 7.18 4.69
C ALA A 246 -14.94 6.61 5.18
N PRO A 247 -15.46 5.49 4.62
CA PRO A 247 -16.69 4.86 5.12
C PRO A 247 -16.57 4.24 6.53
N THR A 248 -15.36 4.20 7.12
CA THR A 248 -15.12 3.60 8.43
C THR A 248 -14.46 4.63 9.36
N PRO A 249 -15.22 5.53 9.99
CA PRO A 249 -14.67 6.70 10.72
C PRO A 249 -13.70 6.34 11.86
N ILE A 250 -13.83 5.15 12.47
CA ILE A 250 -12.92 4.70 13.52
C ILE A 250 -11.49 4.51 12.99
N LEU A 251 -11.33 4.11 11.72
CA LEU A 251 -10.01 3.94 11.11
C LEU A 251 -9.31 5.28 10.91
N GLY A 252 -10.05 6.36 10.67
CA GLY A 252 -9.48 7.71 10.54
C GLY A 252 -8.82 8.24 11.82
N ARG A 253 -9.12 7.64 12.99
CA ARG A 253 -8.53 7.99 14.29
C ARG A 253 -7.27 7.20 14.63
N LEU A 254 -7.01 6.13 13.88
CA LEU A 254 -5.84 5.28 14.10
C LEU A 254 -4.60 5.85 13.41
N PRO A 255 -3.40 5.61 13.94
CA PRO A 255 -2.16 5.90 13.22
C PRO A 255 -2.13 5.16 11.87
N GLY A 256 -1.69 5.83 10.82
CA GLY A 256 -1.61 5.24 9.49
C GLY A 256 -0.75 6.12 8.58
N LEU A 257 -0.21 5.52 7.52
CA LEU A 257 0.60 6.21 6.52
C LEU A 257 -0.24 7.19 5.71
N SER A 258 0.37 8.27 5.26
CA SER A 258 -0.12 9.07 4.14
C SER A 258 0.05 8.30 2.82
N PRO A 259 -0.63 8.69 1.73
CA PRO A 259 -0.39 8.14 0.40
C PRO A 259 1.06 8.27 -0.06
N ASP A 260 1.73 9.37 0.25
CA ASP A 260 3.13 9.62 -0.13
C ASP A 260 4.09 8.70 0.61
N GLU A 261 3.88 8.48 1.91
CA GLU A 261 4.65 7.51 2.70
C GLU A 261 4.41 6.07 2.22
N ALA A 262 3.20 5.74 1.78
CA ALA A 262 2.93 4.44 1.16
C ALA A 262 3.64 4.30 -0.20
N ALA A 263 3.72 5.38 -0.98
CA ALA A 263 4.50 5.40 -2.22
C ALA A 263 6.02 5.26 -1.96
N ASP A 264 6.54 5.76 -0.81
CA ASP A 264 7.93 5.50 -0.38
C ASP A 264 8.18 4.03 -0.07
N ALA A 265 7.20 3.33 0.50
CA ALA A 265 7.31 1.88 0.73
C ALA A 265 7.27 1.08 -0.59
N ILE A 266 6.49 1.53 -1.57
CA ILE A 266 6.48 0.96 -2.92
C ILE A 266 7.79 1.27 -3.64
N ALA A 267 8.34 2.49 -3.51
CA ALA A 267 9.64 2.86 -4.07
C ALA A 267 10.76 1.94 -3.53
N LYS A 268 10.77 1.69 -2.21
CA LYS A 268 11.70 0.73 -1.62
C LYS A 268 11.55 -0.67 -2.21
N ALA A 269 10.31 -1.14 -2.37
CA ALA A 269 10.04 -2.43 -3.00
C ALA A 269 10.58 -2.49 -4.44
N VAL A 270 10.41 -1.42 -5.22
CA VAL A 270 10.92 -1.32 -6.60
C VAL A 270 12.44 -1.33 -6.65
N ILE A 271 13.11 -0.65 -5.71
CA ILE A 271 14.57 -0.55 -5.66
C ILE A 271 15.22 -1.87 -5.22
N GLU A 272 14.74 -2.45 -4.11
CA GLU A 272 15.39 -3.58 -3.46
C GLU A 272 14.87 -4.95 -3.90
N ARG A 273 13.68 -4.99 -4.51
CA ARG A 273 12.99 -6.21 -4.98
C ARG A 273 12.90 -7.33 -3.92
N PRO A 274 12.59 -7.03 -2.66
CA PRO A 274 12.44 -8.08 -1.67
C PRO A 274 11.21 -8.92 -1.98
N ARG A 275 11.16 -10.17 -1.50
CA ARG A 275 9.94 -10.98 -1.60
C ARG A 275 8.74 -10.31 -0.95
N THR A 276 8.95 -9.70 0.23
CA THR A 276 7.92 -8.98 0.98
C THR A 276 8.48 -7.68 1.57
N ASN A 277 7.67 -6.63 1.61
CA ASN A 277 7.91 -5.42 2.39
C ASN A 277 6.71 -5.23 3.33
N GLU A 278 6.92 -5.49 4.61
CA GLU A 278 5.86 -5.55 5.62
C GLU A 278 6.32 -4.96 6.96
N PRO A 279 5.38 -4.54 7.83
CA PRO A 279 5.74 -4.20 9.21
C PRO A 279 6.40 -5.39 9.91
N PRO A 280 7.47 -5.17 10.71
CA PRO A 280 8.23 -6.27 11.34
C PRO A 280 7.42 -7.20 12.23
N TRP A 281 6.28 -6.72 12.76
CA TRP A 281 5.39 -7.53 13.62
C TRP A 281 4.52 -8.54 12.85
N VAL A 282 4.40 -8.40 11.52
CA VAL A 282 3.48 -9.23 10.71
C VAL A 282 3.90 -10.70 10.76
N TRP A 283 5.18 -11.00 10.55
CA TRP A 283 5.66 -12.38 10.56
C TRP A 283 5.48 -13.07 11.94
N PRO A 284 5.88 -12.47 13.08
CA PRO A 284 5.59 -13.05 14.38
C PRO A 284 4.10 -13.22 14.66
N ALA A 285 3.27 -12.26 14.21
CA ALA A 285 1.81 -12.35 14.38
C ALA A 285 1.19 -13.46 13.52
N GLU A 286 1.67 -13.65 12.29
CA GLU A 286 1.25 -14.76 11.42
C GLU A 286 1.57 -16.11 12.08
N LEU A 287 2.80 -16.30 12.56
CA LEU A 287 3.20 -17.52 13.27
C LEU A 287 2.35 -17.74 14.53
N ALA A 288 2.14 -16.69 15.32
CA ALA A 288 1.29 -16.75 16.50
C ALA A 288 -0.16 -17.09 16.15
N SER A 289 -0.68 -16.61 15.03
CA SER A 289 -2.05 -16.90 14.58
C SER A 289 -2.27 -18.37 14.27
N VAL A 290 -1.24 -19.06 13.79
CA VAL A 290 -1.28 -20.53 13.55
C VAL A 290 -1.14 -21.30 14.86
N LEU A 291 -0.15 -20.97 15.67
CA LEU A 291 0.14 -21.69 16.91
C LEU A 291 -0.93 -21.48 17.99
N LEU A 292 -1.55 -20.31 18.02
CA LEU A 292 -2.56 -19.90 19.01
C LEU A 292 -3.96 -19.79 18.40
N ALA A 293 -4.28 -20.51 17.34
CA ALA A 293 -5.55 -20.42 16.63
C ALA A 293 -6.78 -20.53 17.57
N GLY A 294 -6.81 -21.51 18.46
CA GLY A 294 -7.91 -21.70 19.40
C GLY A 294 -8.11 -20.53 20.39
N PRO A 295 -7.08 -20.06 21.11
CA PRO A 295 -7.15 -18.83 21.91
C PRO A 295 -7.50 -17.58 21.09
N ALA A 296 -6.95 -17.42 19.89
CA ALA A 296 -7.23 -16.29 19.01
C ALA A 296 -8.70 -16.24 18.58
N ASP A 297 -9.29 -17.38 18.23
CA ASP A 297 -10.72 -17.51 17.91
C ASP A 297 -11.63 -17.18 19.09
N ARG A 298 -11.22 -17.58 20.30
CA ARG A 298 -11.98 -17.22 21.53
C ARG A 298 -11.93 -15.71 21.77
N ALA A 299 -10.76 -15.11 21.63
CA ALA A 299 -10.59 -13.65 21.77
C ALA A 299 -11.39 -12.88 20.71
N ALA A 300 -11.34 -13.31 19.45
CA ALA A 300 -12.09 -12.71 18.35
C ALA A 300 -13.61 -12.78 18.59
N ARG A 301 -14.13 -13.93 19.10
CA ARG A 301 -15.55 -14.08 19.46
C ARG A 301 -15.96 -13.17 20.60
N LEU A 302 -15.14 -13.06 21.66
CA LEU A 302 -15.42 -12.19 22.79
C LEU A 302 -15.41 -10.71 22.37
N TRP A 303 -14.42 -10.34 21.56
CA TRP A 303 -14.31 -8.99 21.02
C TRP A 303 -15.48 -8.63 20.13
N HIS A 304 -15.89 -9.52 19.22
CA HIS A 304 -17.06 -9.31 18.36
C HIS A 304 -18.33 -9.15 19.17
N ARG A 305 -18.60 -10.02 20.16
CA ARG A 305 -19.75 -9.88 21.07
C ARG A 305 -19.77 -8.56 21.81
N ARG A 306 -18.62 -8.08 22.29
CA ARG A 306 -18.55 -6.86 23.11
C ARG A 306 -18.74 -5.58 22.29
N PHE A 307 -18.24 -5.55 21.07
CA PHE A 307 -18.14 -4.30 20.30
C PHE A 307 -19.09 -4.22 19.11
N PHE A 308 -19.60 -5.33 18.60
CA PHE A 308 -20.38 -5.35 17.36
C PHE A 308 -21.77 -5.99 17.49
N ALA A 309 -22.02 -6.87 18.43
CA ALA A 309 -23.32 -7.53 18.58
C ALA A 309 -24.48 -6.53 18.87
N ASN A 310 -24.18 -5.39 19.50
CA ASN A 310 -25.15 -4.33 19.80
C ASN A 310 -25.29 -3.27 18.69
N SER A 311 -24.40 -3.22 17.70
CA SER A 311 -24.52 -2.29 16.57
C SER A 311 -25.45 -2.83 15.49
N ASP A 312 -25.45 -4.14 15.29
CA ASP A 312 -26.30 -4.79 14.29
C ASP A 312 -27.80 -4.65 14.65
N THR A 313 -28.15 -4.68 15.95
CA THR A 313 -29.54 -4.48 16.42
C THR A 313 -30.03 -3.02 16.35
N ARG A 314 -29.15 -2.02 16.32
CA ARG A 314 -29.55 -0.61 16.25
C ARG A 314 -29.74 -0.09 14.82
N GLU A 315 -29.11 -0.71 13.82
CA GLU A 315 -29.32 -0.38 12.40
C GLU A 315 -30.58 -1.05 11.83
N GLU A 316 -31.01 -2.18 12.37
CA GLU A 316 -32.30 -2.82 12.03
C GLU A 316 -33.53 -2.03 12.52
N GLN A 317 -33.38 -1.07 13.43
CA GLN A 317 -34.46 -0.23 13.98
C GLN A 317 -34.55 1.15 13.33
N ARG A 318 -33.76 1.44 12.28
CA ARG A 318 -33.80 2.67 11.50
C ARG A 318 -34.11 2.39 10.04
#